data_cc9255f51fe8eac3a9234ef9b450e096
#
_entry.id   cc9255f51fe8eac3a9234ef9b450e096
#
_cell.length_a   1.000
_cell.length_b   1.000
_cell.length_c   1.000
_cell.angle_alpha   90.00
_cell.angle_beta   90.00
_cell.angle_gamma   90.00
#
_symmetry.space_group_name_H-M   'P 1'
#
loop_
_entity.id
_entity.type
_entity.pdbx_description
1 polymer ?
#
loop_
_entity_poly.entity_id
_entity_poly.type
_entity_poly.pdbx_seq_one_letter_code
_entity_poly.pdbx_strand_id
1 'polypeptide(L)'
;MKDYDFDFFGFKTLEKSYLYRINGKIIERPQDMLMRVSLAIHRENIEEALINYDLMSKHYFTHATPTLYNAGSIREQFASCFLLTMKEDSISGIYDTLKDCALISKYAGGIGLSVHNIRAKDSHIVGTNGVSNGLVPMLRVFNDTARYVDQCVTPETIIYTTEGPKQIQECEYGSTEVFTTNGKETIENVLEHAYEGEIYEIETMHSLEPLRITDEHPVYVLKGQKRGLNYDIIRNRLEKNLIKPEWCSVKDLTKDDLCLFKIPDYELDDTNISKDDCYVYGLILGDGSMMPSSTNCYLSLHKTHKSHIIEFVTKYLNDKCIENRCVDEGNTTRVYWKRNIQLVFRHCDIYDKNKEKHITAKWLNLPLEKIKYIVKGLIDTDGCKGNELLFDTTSHNLLESLRYLLLRMGIPTSGYSRDRRGESHVSMYGDRIENKKISYTLRIPKTDSICELLGIEKGKFNKYFTFDDYIATRIKNIREVHYEGVLYDLQMKKTHNYMIHNGIVHNGG
;
A
#
# COMPACT_ATOMS: atom_id res chain seq x y z
N MET A 1 -15.50 -12.28 35.32
CA MET A 1 -14.73 -12.45 34.07
C MET A 1 -13.87 -11.19 33.89
N LYS A 2 -12.58 -11.27 34.23
CA LYS A 2 -11.68 -10.11 34.32
C LYS A 2 -11.39 -9.39 32.99
N ASP A 3 -11.70 -10.00 31.85
CA ASP A 3 -11.57 -9.32 30.52
C ASP A 3 -12.52 -8.11 30.39
N TYR A 4 -13.57 -8.02 31.20
CA TYR A 4 -14.52 -6.89 31.19
C TYR A 4 -14.15 -5.76 32.16
N ASP A 5 -13.03 -5.89 32.88
CA ASP A 5 -12.56 -4.86 33.82
C ASP A 5 -11.84 -3.71 33.09
N PHE A 6 -11.51 -3.90 31.79
CA PHE A 6 -10.96 -2.84 30.93
C PHE A 6 -12.09 -1.92 30.45
N ASP A 7 -11.83 -0.61 30.45
CA ASP A 7 -12.71 0.33 29.79
C ASP A 7 -12.63 0.17 28.25
N PHE A 8 -13.53 0.83 27.53
CA PHE A 8 -13.58 0.72 26.07
C PHE A 8 -12.27 1.16 25.41
N PHE A 9 -11.65 2.24 25.89
CA PHE A 9 -10.39 2.75 25.34
C PHE A 9 -9.23 1.78 25.59
N GLY A 10 -9.09 1.29 26.83
CA GLY A 10 -8.08 0.31 27.19
C GLY A 10 -8.21 -0.98 26.39
N PHE A 11 -9.43 -1.52 26.27
CA PHE A 11 -9.68 -2.73 25.47
C PHE A 11 -9.33 -2.51 23.99
N LYS A 12 -9.74 -1.37 23.39
CA LYS A 12 -9.42 -1.05 22.00
C LYS A 12 -7.93 -0.85 21.76
N THR A 13 -7.20 -0.32 22.73
CA THR A 13 -5.75 -0.20 22.67
C THR A 13 -5.09 -1.57 22.67
N LEU A 14 -5.53 -2.47 23.56
CA LEU A 14 -5.02 -3.85 23.59
C LEU A 14 -5.34 -4.59 22.29
N GLU A 15 -6.58 -4.50 21.81
CA GLU A 15 -7.03 -5.11 20.55
C GLU A 15 -6.21 -4.62 19.36
N LYS A 16 -5.93 -3.32 19.29
CA LYS A 16 -5.21 -2.72 18.19
C LYS A 16 -3.73 -3.13 18.15
N SER A 17 -3.04 -3.11 19.30
CA SER A 17 -1.58 -3.09 19.32
C SER A 17 -0.91 -4.21 20.13
N TYR A 18 -1.59 -4.90 21.03
CA TYR A 18 -0.93 -5.81 21.99
C TYR A 18 -1.35 -7.27 21.90
N LEU A 19 -2.60 -7.55 21.51
CA LEU A 19 -3.09 -8.92 21.43
C LEU A 19 -2.47 -9.66 20.24
N TYR A 20 -1.98 -10.86 20.51
CA TYR A 20 -1.27 -11.67 19.51
C TYR A 20 -2.18 -12.04 18.34
N ARG A 21 -1.62 -11.98 17.14
CA ARG A 21 -2.33 -12.26 15.90
C ARG A 21 -1.64 -13.38 15.13
N ILE A 22 -2.43 -14.24 14.52
CA ILE A 22 -1.99 -15.21 13.54
C ILE A 22 -2.82 -14.96 12.27
N ASN A 23 -2.16 -14.71 11.14
CA ASN A 23 -2.79 -14.39 9.86
C ASN A 23 -3.82 -13.25 10.00
N GLY A 24 -3.42 -12.16 10.67
CA GLY A 24 -4.25 -10.97 10.90
C GLY A 24 -5.41 -11.15 11.86
N LYS A 25 -5.67 -12.37 12.37
CA LYS A 25 -6.74 -12.65 13.34
C LYS A 25 -6.21 -12.64 14.75
N ILE A 26 -6.85 -11.90 15.63
CA ILE A 26 -6.55 -11.91 17.07
C ILE A 26 -6.87 -13.28 17.61
N ILE A 27 -5.89 -13.89 18.29
CA ILE A 27 -6.01 -15.22 18.91
C ILE A 27 -5.97 -15.17 20.43
N GLU A 28 -5.76 -13.99 21.00
CA GLU A 28 -5.67 -13.76 22.45
C GLU A 28 -6.80 -12.86 22.93
N ARG A 29 -7.21 -13.08 24.17
CA ARG A 29 -7.94 -12.11 24.98
C ARG A 29 -6.96 -11.36 25.90
N PRO A 30 -7.33 -10.22 26.51
CA PRO A 30 -6.45 -9.51 27.43
C PRO A 30 -5.85 -10.40 28.53
N GLN A 31 -6.63 -11.30 29.10
CA GLN A 31 -6.13 -12.22 30.14
C GLN A 31 -5.17 -13.28 29.58
N ASP A 32 -5.35 -13.73 28.34
CA ASP A 32 -4.43 -14.67 27.68
C ASP A 32 -3.08 -13.98 27.43
N MET A 33 -3.07 -12.70 27.01
CA MET A 33 -1.88 -11.88 26.87
C MET A 33 -1.13 -11.73 28.20
N LEU A 34 -1.81 -11.37 29.28
CA LEU A 34 -1.19 -11.22 30.60
C LEU A 34 -0.59 -12.56 31.08
N MET A 35 -1.24 -13.68 30.82
CA MET A 35 -0.73 -15.01 31.14
C MET A 35 0.51 -15.35 30.27
N ARG A 36 0.47 -15.07 28.96
CA ARG A 36 1.62 -15.25 28.07
C ARG A 36 2.84 -14.50 28.57
N VAL A 37 2.66 -13.22 28.93
CA VAL A 37 3.73 -12.36 29.47
C VAL A 37 4.30 -12.94 30.77
N SER A 38 3.44 -13.37 31.69
CA SER A 38 3.85 -13.97 32.96
C SER A 38 4.65 -15.25 32.75
N LEU A 39 4.20 -16.13 31.86
CA LEU A 39 4.90 -17.38 31.56
C LEU A 39 6.24 -17.13 30.87
N ALA A 40 6.32 -16.17 29.94
CA ALA A 40 7.55 -15.82 29.26
C ALA A 40 8.63 -15.27 30.22
N ILE A 41 8.22 -14.47 31.22
CA ILE A 41 9.13 -13.89 32.21
C ILE A 41 9.64 -14.96 33.17
N HIS A 42 8.74 -15.78 33.72
CA HIS A 42 9.08 -16.74 34.77
C HIS A 42 9.42 -18.16 34.24
N ARG A 43 9.15 -18.42 32.95
CA ARG A 43 9.48 -19.67 32.27
C ARG A 43 9.03 -20.92 33.03
N GLU A 44 9.96 -21.67 33.64
CA GLU A 44 9.66 -22.93 34.34
C GLU A 44 9.05 -22.71 35.73
N ASN A 45 9.13 -21.51 36.30
CA ASN A 45 8.57 -21.21 37.62
C ASN A 45 7.09 -20.80 37.49
N ILE A 46 6.24 -21.80 37.43
CA ILE A 46 4.78 -21.61 37.26
C ILE A 46 4.14 -20.90 38.46
N GLU A 47 4.62 -21.12 39.68
CA GLU A 47 4.08 -20.45 40.85
C GLU A 47 4.27 -18.94 40.80
N GLU A 48 5.47 -18.49 40.50
CA GLU A 48 5.77 -17.05 40.28
C GLU A 48 5.02 -16.47 39.08
N ALA A 49 4.88 -17.24 37.99
CA ALA A 49 4.08 -16.83 36.85
C ALA A 49 2.64 -16.57 37.21
N LEU A 50 2.02 -17.41 38.03
CA LEU A 50 0.64 -17.24 38.51
C LEU A 50 0.50 -16.03 39.44
N ILE A 51 1.50 -15.76 40.30
CA ILE A 51 1.50 -14.58 41.15
C ILE A 51 1.60 -13.32 40.31
N ASN A 52 2.53 -13.27 39.35
CA ASN A 52 2.70 -12.16 38.43
C ASN A 52 1.42 -11.90 37.61
N TYR A 53 0.84 -12.95 37.05
CA TYR A 53 -0.44 -12.86 36.33
C TYR A 53 -1.56 -12.29 37.21
N ASP A 54 -1.69 -12.76 38.45
CA ASP A 54 -2.76 -12.30 39.36
C ASP A 54 -2.59 -10.82 39.69
N LEU A 55 -1.35 -10.35 39.91
CA LEU A 55 -1.06 -8.95 40.17
C LEU A 55 -1.38 -8.06 38.95
N MET A 56 -0.96 -8.45 37.74
CA MET A 56 -1.29 -7.72 36.52
C MET A 56 -2.80 -7.72 36.25
N SER A 57 -3.44 -8.88 36.42
CA SER A 57 -4.88 -9.06 36.19
C SER A 57 -5.75 -8.26 37.19
N LYS A 58 -5.20 -7.90 38.34
CA LYS A 58 -5.81 -7.02 39.31
C LYS A 58 -5.41 -5.54 39.15
N HIS A 59 -4.68 -5.21 38.10
CA HIS A 59 -4.22 -3.85 37.80
C HIS A 59 -3.30 -3.22 38.85
N TYR A 60 -2.55 -4.02 39.64
CA TYR A 60 -1.56 -3.50 40.56
C TYR A 60 -0.35 -2.90 39.84
N PHE A 61 0.02 -3.48 38.70
CA PHE A 61 1.03 -2.96 37.79
C PHE A 61 0.82 -3.51 36.38
N THR A 62 1.55 -2.94 35.42
CA THR A 62 1.70 -3.47 34.07
C THR A 62 3.13 -3.37 33.61
N HIS A 63 3.54 -4.25 32.71
CA HIS A 63 4.83 -4.14 32.05
C HIS A 63 4.82 -3.07 30.95
N ALA A 64 6.01 -2.59 30.58
CA ALA A 64 6.19 -1.67 29.47
C ALA A 64 5.83 -2.34 28.12
N THR A 65 5.52 -1.53 27.14
CA THR A 65 5.13 -1.94 25.79
C THR A 65 5.99 -3.05 25.17
N PRO A 66 7.34 -2.98 25.18
CA PRO A 66 8.17 -4.02 24.59
C PRO A 66 7.99 -5.39 25.26
N THR A 67 7.81 -5.42 26.58
CA THR A 67 7.55 -6.66 27.31
C THR A 67 6.18 -7.26 26.96
N LEU A 68 5.12 -6.42 26.99
CA LEU A 68 3.77 -6.86 26.64
C LEU A 68 3.67 -7.38 25.21
N TYR A 69 4.45 -6.78 24.30
CA TYR A 69 4.42 -7.09 22.88
C TYR A 69 5.26 -8.33 22.52
N ASN A 70 6.49 -8.41 23.06
CA ASN A 70 7.47 -9.40 22.62
C ASN A 70 7.57 -10.65 23.51
N ALA A 71 7.03 -10.62 24.73
CA ALA A 71 7.09 -11.77 25.64
C ALA A 71 6.38 -12.98 25.04
N GLY A 72 7.06 -14.12 25.01
CA GLY A 72 6.56 -15.35 24.39
C GLY A 72 6.60 -15.38 22.87
N SER A 73 7.24 -14.40 22.22
CA SER A 73 7.48 -14.40 20.79
C SER A 73 8.80 -15.12 20.44
N ILE A 74 9.04 -15.35 19.15
CA ILE A 74 10.29 -15.99 18.65
C ILE A 74 11.53 -15.17 19.04
N ARG A 75 11.40 -13.84 19.16
CA ARG A 75 12.47 -12.93 19.58
C ARG A 75 12.01 -12.12 20.78
N GLU A 76 12.24 -12.64 21.95
CA GLU A 76 11.84 -12.00 23.20
C GLU A 76 12.72 -10.78 23.50
N GLN A 77 12.10 -9.61 23.66
CA GLN A 77 12.72 -8.38 24.07
C GLN A 77 11.90 -7.71 25.18
N PHE A 78 12.47 -7.66 26.39
CA PHE A 78 11.75 -7.17 27.58
C PHE A 78 12.17 -5.73 27.97
N ALA A 79 13.31 -5.25 27.51
CA ALA A 79 13.79 -3.92 27.85
C ALA A 79 13.25 -2.86 26.88
N SER A 80 12.71 -1.77 27.42
CA SER A 80 12.22 -0.63 26.63
C SER A 80 13.26 0.50 26.48
N CYS A 81 14.17 0.61 27.43
CA CYS A 81 15.15 1.70 27.49
C CYS A 81 16.54 1.14 27.80
N PHE A 82 17.51 1.68 27.08
CA PHE A 82 18.91 1.27 27.15
C PHE A 82 19.78 2.47 27.52
N LEU A 83 20.69 2.28 28.48
CA LEU A 83 21.69 3.27 28.84
C LEU A 83 23.04 2.81 28.29
N LEU A 84 23.60 3.60 27.39
CA LEU A 84 24.90 3.36 26.80
C LEU A 84 25.89 4.42 27.23
N THR A 85 27.14 4.02 27.41
CA THR A 85 28.26 4.95 27.53
C THR A 85 29.13 4.88 26.29
N MET A 86 29.54 6.01 25.76
CA MET A 86 30.50 6.06 24.66
C MET A 86 31.71 5.19 25.00
N LYS A 87 32.07 4.24 24.12
CA LYS A 87 33.13 3.24 24.43
C LYS A 87 34.47 3.88 24.64
N GLU A 88 34.94 4.68 23.67
CA GLU A 88 36.23 5.35 23.70
C GLU A 88 36.18 6.69 22.97
N ASP A 89 37.05 7.61 23.36
CA ASP A 89 37.30 8.85 22.61
C ASP A 89 38.23 8.59 21.40
N SER A 90 37.77 7.71 20.53
CA SER A 90 38.44 7.32 19.29
C SER A 90 37.39 7.15 18.18
N ILE A 91 37.80 7.19 16.91
CA ILE A 91 36.90 6.92 15.78
C ILE A 91 36.24 5.54 15.92
N SER A 92 37.03 4.50 16.25
CA SER A 92 36.49 3.16 16.47
C SER A 92 35.44 3.13 17.57
N GLY A 93 35.75 3.68 18.76
CA GLY A 93 34.83 3.69 19.90
C GLY A 93 33.53 4.46 19.62
N ILE A 94 33.62 5.59 18.91
CA ILE A 94 32.45 6.39 18.50
C ILE A 94 31.57 5.59 17.56
N TYR A 95 32.12 5.00 16.50
CA TYR A 95 31.34 4.24 15.51
C TYR A 95 30.83 2.90 16.03
N ASP A 96 31.57 2.24 16.94
CA ASP A 96 31.07 1.02 17.61
C ASP A 96 29.88 1.34 18.53
N THR A 97 29.91 2.48 19.21
CA THR A 97 28.74 2.95 19.99
C THR A 97 27.58 3.32 19.09
N LEU A 98 27.83 3.97 17.96
CA LEU A 98 26.83 4.31 16.96
C LEU A 98 26.14 3.05 16.41
N LYS A 99 26.93 2.01 16.10
CA LYS A 99 26.40 0.71 15.67
C LYS A 99 25.48 0.08 16.73
N ASP A 100 25.89 0.11 18.02
CA ASP A 100 25.07 -0.41 19.10
C ASP A 100 23.75 0.38 19.23
N CYS A 101 23.80 1.71 19.09
CA CYS A 101 22.61 2.57 19.04
C CYS A 101 21.68 2.18 17.87
N ALA A 102 22.22 2.02 16.66
CA ALA A 102 21.45 1.63 15.50
C ALA A 102 20.76 0.26 15.68
N LEU A 103 21.47 -0.72 16.26
CA LEU A 103 20.92 -2.04 16.55
C LEU A 103 19.78 -2.00 17.60
N ILE A 104 19.87 -1.12 18.59
CA ILE A 104 18.82 -0.94 19.60
C ILE A 104 17.62 -0.22 18.98
N SER A 105 17.83 0.84 18.19
CA SER A 105 16.78 1.56 17.48
C SER A 105 15.98 0.65 16.57
N LYS A 106 16.65 -0.28 15.88
CA LYS A 106 15.98 -1.28 15.00
C LYS A 106 14.86 -2.07 15.71
N TYR A 107 14.94 -2.25 17.03
CA TYR A 107 13.94 -2.95 17.83
C TYR A 107 13.11 -1.99 18.71
N ALA A 108 12.97 -0.75 18.27
CA ALA A 108 12.20 0.30 18.95
C ALA A 108 12.61 0.55 20.42
N GLY A 109 13.91 0.38 20.73
CA GLY A 109 14.46 0.66 22.05
C GLY A 109 14.82 2.14 22.21
N GLY A 110 14.34 2.79 23.27
CA GLY A 110 14.79 4.13 23.66
C GLY A 110 16.25 4.10 24.17
N ILE A 111 17.06 5.10 23.80
CA ILE A 111 18.49 5.13 24.14
C ILE A 111 18.83 6.39 24.90
N GLY A 112 19.43 6.22 26.10
CA GLY A 112 20.16 7.26 26.84
C GLY A 112 21.66 7.09 26.63
N LEU A 113 22.31 8.03 25.93
CA LEU A 113 23.75 7.97 25.64
C LEU A 113 24.53 8.92 26.52
N SER A 114 25.48 8.37 27.31
CA SER A 114 26.46 9.16 28.06
C SER A 114 27.68 9.42 27.19
N VAL A 115 28.07 10.70 27.07
CA VAL A 115 29.18 11.18 26.23
C VAL A 115 30.27 11.89 27.03
N HIS A 116 30.31 11.69 28.35
CA HIS A 116 31.20 12.41 29.28
C HIS A 116 32.70 12.17 29.06
N ASN A 117 33.04 11.07 28.39
CA ASN A 117 34.43 10.68 28.11
C ASN A 117 34.99 11.22 26.78
N ILE A 118 34.20 11.97 26.01
CA ILE A 118 34.63 12.55 24.73
C ILE A 118 35.33 13.91 25.02
N ARG A 119 36.45 14.14 24.35
CA ARG A 119 37.25 15.37 24.47
C ARG A 119 36.46 16.60 24.01
N ALA A 120 36.81 17.73 24.59
CA ALA A 120 36.18 19.01 24.25
C ALA A 120 36.57 19.49 22.85
N LYS A 121 35.80 20.46 22.34
CA LYS A 121 36.13 21.18 21.11
C LYS A 121 37.52 21.84 21.27
N ASP A 122 38.28 21.91 20.18
CA ASP A 122 39.63 22.49 20.07
C ASP A 122 40.71 21.71 20.82
N SER A 123 40.41 20.55 21.43
CA SER A 123 41.44 19.66 22.02
C SER A 123 42.30 19.05 20.91
N HIS A 124 43.60 18.98 21.13
CA HIS A 124 44.56 18.39 20.19
C HIS A 124 44.37 16.89 20.03
N ILE A 125 44.39 16.41 18.76
CA ILE A 125 44.27 14.98 18.42
C ILE A 125 45.68 14.39 18.27
N VAL A 126 46.04 13.51 19.18
CA VAL A 126 47.32 12.81 19.12
C VAL A 126 47.42 11.96 17.86
N GLY A 127 48.52 12.08 17.12
CA GLY A 127 48.73 11.34 15.87
C GLY A 127 48.26 12.03 14.58
N THR A 128 47.62 13.21 14.72
CA THR A 128 47.32 14.11 13.61
C THR A 128 47.66 15.55 14.00
N ASN A 129 47.84 16.46 13.05
CA ASN A 129 47.99 17.89 13.36
C ASN A 129 46.62 18.60 13.51
N GLY A 130 45.57 17.85 13.81
CA GLY A 130 44.18 18.32 13.89
C GLY A 130 43.73 18.64 15.32
N VAL A 131 42.61 19.31 15.41
CA VAL A 131 41.86 19.58 16.64
C VAL A 131 40.46 18.99 16.58
N SER A 132 39.92 18.66 17.74
CA SER A 132 38.56 18.11 17.86
C SER A 132 37.49 19.14 17.50
N ASN A 133 36.50 18.76 16.72
CA ASN A 133 35.29 19.56 16.44
C ASN A 133 34.28 19.52 17.60
N GLY A 134 34.53 18.68 18.62
CA GLY A 134 33.70 18.54 19.81
C GLY A 134 32.47 17.65 19.65
N LEU A 135 31.61 17.66 20.66
CA LEU A 135 30.44 16.77 20.77
C LEU A 135 29.32 17.02 19.72
N VAL A 136 29.04 18.29 19.41
CA VAL A 136 27.88 18.65 18.61
C VAL A 136 27.87 18.01 17.21
N PRO A 137 28.96 18.07 16.41
CA PRO A 137 29.02 17.39 15.13
C PRO A 137 28.87 15.86 15.23
N MET A 138 29.48 15.27 16.28
CA MET A 138 29.34 13.84 16.54
C MET A 138 27.91 13.46 16.86
N LEU A 139 27.21 14.15 17.74
CA LEU A 139 25.84 13.88 18.11
C LEU A 139 24.86 14.06 16.92
N ARG A 140 25.18 14.93 15.96
CA ARG A 140 24.41 15.02 14.71
C ARG A 140 24.45 13.70 13.94
N VAL A 141 25.61 13.04 13.85
CA VAL A 141 25.73 11.73 13.19
C VAL A 141 24.85 10.68 13.87
N PHE A 142 24.80 10.67 15.22
CA PHE A 142 23.89 9.78 15.95
C PHE A 142 22.41 10.07 15.66
N ASN A 143 22.03 11.35 15.62
CA ASN A 143 20.68 11.76 15.29
C ASN A 143 20.30 11.41 13.83
N ASP A 144 21.21 11.64 12.89
CA ASP A 144 21.00 11.32 11.48
C ASP A 144 20.92 9.80 11.27
N THR A 145 21.71 9.01 12.04
CA THR A 145 21.63 7.55 12.02
C THR A 145 20.30 7.05 12.59
N ALA A 146 19.80 7.64 13.67
CA ALA A 146 18.48 7.30 14.20
C ALA A 146 17.39 7.56 13.15
N ARG A 147 17.40 8.72 12.51
CA ARG A 147 16.47 9.05 11.40
C ARG A 147 16.62 8.13 10.19
N TYR A 148 17.84 7.71 9.87
CA TYR A 148 18.08 6.77 8.76
C TYR A 148 17.44 5.41 9.03
N VAL A 149 17.38 4.97 10.28
CA VAL A 149 16.73 3.71 10.68
C VAL A 149 15.18 3.84 10.66
N ASP A 150 14.66 5.07 10.77
CA ASP A 150 13.21 5.37 10.80
C ASP A 150 12.63 5.68 9.40
N GLN A 151 13.04 4.93 8.37
CA GLN A 151 12.54 5.07 7.00
C GLN A 151 11.17 4.38 6.87
N CYS A 152 10.09 5.15 6.87
CA CYS A 152 8.74 4.63 6.95
C CYS A 152 7.72 5.39 6.10
N VAL A 153 6.56 4.74 5.88
CA VAL A 153 5.39 5.28 5.20
C VAL A 153 4.14 5.14 6.06
N THR A 154 3.07 5.86 5.73
CA THR A 154 1.80 5.80 6.47
C THR A 154 1.03 4.49 6.21
N PRO A 155 0.14 4.07 7.15
CA PRO A 155 -0.54 2.77 7.13
C PRO A 155 -1.37 2.50 5.87
N GLU A 156 -1.96 3.55 5.30
CA GLU A 156 -2.80 3.49 4.10
C GLU A 156 -2.02 3.40 2.79
N THR A 157 -0.67 3.46 2.82
CA THR A 157 0.17 3.34 1.63
C THR A 157 -0.09 2.02 0.91
N ILE A 158 -0.47 2.10 -0.37
CA ILE A 158 -0.73 0.91 -1.18
C ILE A 158 0.59 0.29 -1.65
N ILE A 159 0.75 -0.98 -1.35
CA ILE A 159 1.86 -1.84 -1.80
C ILE A 159 1.34 -2.72 -2.93
N TYR A 160 2.12 -2.87 -3.98
CA TYR A 160 1.79 -3.79 -5.06
C TYR A 160 2.38 -5.17 -4.80
N THR A 161 1.50 -6.16 -4.70
CA THR A 161 1.82 -7.55 -4.35
C THR A 161 1.36 -8.51 -5.44
N THR A 162 1.81 -9.76 -5.39
CA THR A 162 1.32 -10.84 -6.28
C THR A 162 -0.16 -11.19 -6.04
N GLU A 163 -0.73 -10.74 -4.91
CA GLU A 163 -2.16 -10.88 -4.61
C GLU A 163 -2.98 -9.65 -5.03
N GLY A 164 -2.32 -8.63 -5.58
CA GLY A 164 -2.90 -7.34 -5.95
C GLY A 164 -2.49 -6.20 -5.01
N PRO A 165 -3.10 -5.02 -5.16
CA PRO A 165 -2.84 -3.88 -4.28
C PRO A 165 -3.35 -4.14 -2.86
N LYS A 166 -2.51 -3.87 -1.85
CA LYS A 166 -2.83 -3.96 -0.42
C LYS A 166 -2.31 -2.73 0.31
N GLN A 167 -2.97 -2.31 1.38
CA GLN A 167 -2.37 -1.33 2.28
C GLN A 167 -1.19 -1.97 3.03
N ILE A 168 -0.14 -1.18 3.32
CA ILE A 168 1.06 -1.72 3.98
C ILE A 168 0.73 -2.38 5.32
N GLN A 169 -0.22 -1.82 6.07
CA GLN A 169 -0.71 -2.40 7.33
C GLN A 169 -1.43 -3.75 7.19
N GLU A 170 -1.79 -4.16 5.97
CA GLU A 170 -2.44 -5.43 5.66
C GLU A 170 -1.44 -6.48 5.14
N CYS A 171 -0.16 -6.08 4.96
CA CYS A 171 0.89 -6.98 4.53
C CYS A 171 1.29 -7.92 5.67
N GLU A 172 1.55 -9.18 5.34
CA GLU A 172 1.87 -10.23 6.31
C GLU A 172 3.30 -10.75 6.11
N TYR A 173 4.01 -10.91 7.22
CA TYR A 173 5.33 -11.54 7.26
C TYR A 173 5.30 -12.97 6.70
N GLY A 174 6.27 -13.30 5.87
CA GLY A 174 6.51 -14.65 5.38
C GLY A 174 5.49 -15.20 4.36
N SER A 175 4.39 -14.47 4.10
CA SER A 175 3.34 -14.90 3.16
C SER A 175 3.15 -13.93 1.99
N THR A 176 3.28 -12.62 2.22
CA THR A 176 3.07 -11.61 1.17
C THR A 176 4.32 -11.48 0.28
N GLU A 177 4.16 -11.66 -1.03
CA GLU A 177 5.18 -11.35 -2.03
C GLU A 177 4.92 -9.97 -2.63
N VAL A 178 5.92 -9.10 -2.64
CA VAL A 178 5.86 -7.74 -3.18
C VAL A 178 6.74 -7.59 -4.41
N PHE A 179 6.41 -6.66 -5.28
CA PHE A 179 7.25 -6.30 -6.43
C PHE A 179 8.41 -5.41 -5.98
N THR A 180 9.59 -5.69 -6.56
CA THR A 180 10.85 -4.98 -6.29
C THR A 180 11.49 -4.56 -7.61
N THR A 181 12.61 -3.84 -7.57
CA THR A 181 13.37 -3.53 -8.80
C THR A 181 13.84 -4.77 -9.55
N ASN A 182 14.04 -5.90 -8.86
CA ASN A 182 14.58 -7.15 -9.41
C ASN A 182 13.55 -8.28 -9.50
N GLY A 183 12.28 -7.96 -9.71
CA GLY A 183 11.20 -8.95 -9.75
C GLY A 183 10.35 -8.93 -8.48
N LYS A 184 10.08 -10.08 -7.88
CA LYS A 184 9.26 -10.19 -6.67
C LYS A 184 10.02 -10.87 -5.53
N GLU A 185 9.67 -10.50 -4.30
CA GLU A 185 10.30 -11.03 -3.09
C GLU A 185 9.29 -11.13 -1.95
N THR A 186 9.44 -12.15 -1.10
CA THR A 186 8.61 -12.31 0.11
C THR A 186 9.08 -11.36 1.19
N ILE A 187 8.15 -10.73 1.90
CA ILE A 187 8.43 -9.84 3.02
C ILE A 187 9.10 -10.65 4.16
N GLU A 188 10.26 -10.18 4.60
CA GLU A 188 10.98 -10.78 5.73
C GLU A 188 10.46 -10.29 7.08
N ASN A 189 10.03 -9.04 7.16
CA ASN A 189 9.41 -8.46 8.35
C ASN A 189 8.54 -7.26 7.97
N VAL A 190 7.53 -6.99 8.77
CA VAL A 190 6.73 -5.76 8.72
C VAL A 190 7.05 -4.99 9.99
N LEU A 191 7.62 -3.81 9.84
CA LEU A 191 7.99 -2.93 10.93
C LEU A 191 6.86 -1.91 11.14
N GLU A 192 6.49 -1.68 12.38
CA GLU A 192 5.56 -0.63 12.76
C GLU A 192 6.06 0.09 14.00
N HIS A 193 5.92 1.41 14.04
CA HIS A 193 6.23 2.19 15.23
C HIS A 193 5.40 3.47 15.33
N ALA A 194 5.22 3.95 16.55
CA ALA A 194 4.59 5.24 16.80
C ALA A 194 5.53 6.36 16.39
N TYR A 195 5.01 7.36 15.69
CA TYR A 195 5.76 8.49 15.18
C TYR A 195 5.00 9.79 15.45
N GLU A 196 5.73 10.82 15.86
CA GLU A 196 5.26 12.19 15.97
C GLU A 196 6.34 13.12 15.41
N GLY A 197 6.02 13.81 14.32
CA GLY A 197 6.98 14.68 13.66
C GLY A 197 6.57 15.07 12.26
N GLU A 198 7.48 15.67 11.52
CA GLU A 198 7.25 16.10 10.15
C GLU A 198 7.49 14.95 9.16
N ILE A 199 6.54 14.76 8.26
CA ILE A 199 6.64 13.85 7.11
C ILE A 199 6.41 14.61 5.82
N TYR A 200 6.74 14.01 4.69
CA TYR A 200 6.54 14.59 3.37
C TYR A 200 5.34 13.98 2.65
N GLU A 201 4.56 14.81 2.00
CA GLU A 201 3.55 14.42 1.02
C GLU A 201 4.07 14.67 -0.39
N ILE A 202 4.18 13.61 -1.17
CA ILE A 202 4.64 13.64 -2.57
C ILE A 202 3.47 13.33 -3.49
N GLU A 203 3.09 14.28 -4.33
CA GLU A 203 2.14 14.07 -5.43
C GLU A 203 2.90 13.99 -6.75
N THR A 204 2.66 12.95 -7.54
CA THR A 204 3.09 12.86 -8.93
C THR A 204 1.96 13.28 -9.88
N MET A 205 2.25 13.41 -11.17
CA MET A 205 1.21 13.66 -12.18
C MET A 205 0.21 12.50 -12.31
N HIS A 206 0.54 11.32 -11.75
CA HIS A 206 -0.25 10.10 -11.81
C HIS A 206 -0.55 9.54 -10.41
N SER A 207 -0.77 10.43 -9.43
CA SER A 207 -1.26 10.07 -8.10
C SER A 207 -2.78 10.17 -8.03
N LEU A 208 -3.38 9.30 -7.24
CA LEU A 208 -4.75 9.45 -6.72
C LEU A 208 -4.69 10.23 -5.40
N GLU A 209 -3.84 9.76 -4.50
CA GLU A 209 -3.53 10.36 -3.20
C GLU A 209 -2.02 10.61 -3.10
N PRO A 210 -1.58 11.57 -2.28
CA PRO A 210 -0.17 11.80 -2.05
C PRO A 210 0.46 10.61 -1.33
N LEU A 211 1.71 10.32 -1.64
CA LEU A 211 2.55 9.45 -0.83
C LEU A 211 2.98 10.20 0.42
N ARG A 212 2.74 9.62 1.60
CA ARG A 212 3.15 10.14 2.90
C ARG A 212 4.31 9.32 3.43
N ILE A 213 5.45 9.95 3.64
CA ILE A 213 6.73 9.28 3.83
C ILE A 213 7.69 10.15 4.66
N THR A 214 8.58 9.52 5.43
CA THR A 214 9.60 10.23 6.21
C THR A 214 10.66 10.88 5.33
N ASP A 215 11.35 11.89 5.85
CA ASP A 215 12.28 12.79 5.13
C ASP A 215 13.51 12.08 4.54
N GLU A 216 14.10 11.14 5.28
CA GLU A 216 15.30 10.41 4.87
C GLU A 216 15.01 9.18 3.99
N HIS A 217 13.75 8.83 3.80
CA HIS A 217 13.36 7.64 3.02
C HIS A 217 13.78 7.79 1.57
N PRO A 218 14.59 6.87 1.00
CA PRO A 218 15.01 6.98 -0.37
C PRO A 218 13.90 6.53 -1.34
N VAL A 219 13.65 7.35 -2.35
CA VAL A 219 12.76 7.06 -3.47
C VAL A 219 13.58 6.90 -4.76
N TYR A 220 13.19 5.98 -5.62
CA TYR A 220 13.88 5.72 -6.89
C TYR A 220 13.42 6.68 -7.96
N VAL A 221 14.34 7.49 -8.51
CA VAL A 221 14.04 8.65 -9.35
C VAL A 221 15.01 8.87 -10.49
N LEU A 222 14.60 9.68 -11.47
CA LEU A 222 15.50 10.36 -12.40
C LEU A 222 15.65 11.82 -11.95
N LYS A 223 16.87 12.19 -11.50
CA LYS A 223 17.17 13.50 -10.93
C LYS A 223 17.34 14.60 -11.98
N GLY A 224 16.93 15.82 -11.63
CA GLY A 224 17.34 17.05 -12.29
C GLY A 224 16.84 17.25 -13.73
N GLN A 225 15.72 16.64 -14.10
CA GLN A 225 15.14 16.77 -15.44
C GLN A 225 14.19 17.98 -15.48
N LYS A 226 14.70 19.18 -15.75
CA LYS A 226 13.98 20.47 -15.70
C LYS A 226 12.56 20.38 -16.25
N ARG A 227 11.62 21.04 -15.57
CA ARG A 227 10.23 21.17 -16.02
C ARG A 227 10.17 21.76 -17.43
N GLY A 228 9.28 21.19 -18.27
CA GLY A 228 9.15 21.60 -19.66
C GLY A 228 10.11 20.91 -20.63
N LEU A 229 11.08 20.13 -20.15
CA LEU A 229 11.91 19.32 -21.03
C LEU A 229 11.04 18.22 -21.66
N ASN A 230 11.14 18.05 -22.99
CA ASN A 230 10.43 17.00 -23.71
C ASN A 230 10.90 15.62 -23.24
N TYR A 231 9.98 14.70 -23.08
CA TYR A 231 10.27 13.32 -22.66
C TYR A 231 11.18 12.57 -23.65
N ASP A 232 11.12 12.86 -24.94
CA ASP A 232 12.01 12.26 -25.93
C ASP A 232 13.48 12.65 -25.70
N ILE A 233 13.73 13.88 -25.19
CA ILE A 233 15.07 14.30 -24.81
C ILE A 233 15.55 13.52 -23.59
N ILE A 234 14.68 13.30 -22.61
CA ILE A 234 15.01 12.54 -21.39
C ILE A 234 15.30 11.09 -21.78
N ARG A 235 14.45 10.47 -22.62
CA ARG A 235 14.66 9.11 -23.14
C ARG A 235 15.98 8.97 -23.87
N ASN A 236 16.31 9.90 -24.77
CA ASN A 236 17.60 9.91 -25.49
C ASN A 236 18.81 10.03 -24.55
N ARG A 237 18.67 10.79 -23.44
CA ARG A 237 19.72 10.86 -22.40
C ARG A 237 19.90 9.54 -21.66
N LEU A 238 18.80 8.82 -21.37
CA LEU A 238 18.85 7.47 -20.78
C LEU A 238 19.53 6.48 -21.73
N GLU A 239 19.12 6.43 -23.00
CA GLU A 239 19.69 5.56 -24.03
C GLU A 239 21.20 5.80 -24.23
N LYS A 240 21.64 7.05 -24.07
CA LYS A 240 23.06 7.43 -24.15
C LYS A 240 23.81 7.29 -22.82
N ASN A 241 23.19 6.74 -21.78
CA ASN A 241 23.75 6.64 -20.42
C ASN A 241 24.25 7.99 -19.83
N LEU A 242 23.66 9.12 -20.26
CA LEU A 242 23.98 10.45 -19.73
C LEU A 242 23.25 10.71 -18.40
N ILE A 243 22.18 9.99 -18.14
CA ILE A 243 21.44 9.95 -16.88
C ILE A 243 21.11 8.50 -16.57
N LYS A 244 20.91 8.20 -15.30
CA LYS A 244 20.49 6.88 -14.81
C LYS A 244 19.54 7.04 -13.63
N PRO A 245 18.69 6.05 -13.36
CA PRO A 245 17.93 6.01 -12.12
C PRO A 245 18.86 5.96 -10.91
N GLU A 246 18.44 6.67 -9.85
CA GLU A 246 19.20 6.71 -8.58
C GLU A 246 18.25 6.83 -7.38
N TRP A 247 18.74 6.43 -6.21
CA TRP A 247 18.06 6.61 -4.95
C TRP A 247 18.27 8.04 -4.45
N CYS A 248 17.20 8.69 -4.03
CA CYS A 248 17.22 10.04 -3.51
C CYS A 248 16.33 10.16 -2.28
N SER A 249 16.88 10.66 -1.16
CA SER A 249 16.09 10.95 0.04
C SER A 249 14.99 11.94 -0.29
N VAL A 250 13.83 11.76 0.33
CA VAL A 250 12.64 12.58 0.06
C VAL A 250 12.87 14.06 0.27
N LYS A 251 13.62 14.44 1.32
CA LYS A 251 13.99 15.84 1.60
C LYS A 251 14.77 16.52 0.46
N ASP A 252 15.49 15.74 -0.35
CA ASP A 252 16.31 16.23 -1.47
C ASP A 252 15.58 16.19 -2.82
N LEU A 253 14.31 15.75 -2.82
CA LEU A 253 13.48 15.71 -4.02
C LEU A 253 13.04 17.11 -4.43
N THR A 254 12.93 17.32 -5.71
CA THR A 254 12.46 18.55 -6.34
C THR A 254 11.38 18.27 -7.38
N LYS A 255 10.67 19.31 -7.78
CA LYS A 255 9.68 19.22 -8.87
C LYS A 255 10.31 18.98 -10.26
N ASP A 256 11.62 19.03 -10.38
CA ASP A 256 12.38 18.71 -11.60
C ASP A 256 12.69 17.20 -11.69
N ASP A 257 12.42 16.43 -10.66
CA ASP A 257 12.67 15.00 -10.61
C ASP A 257 11.47 14.21 -11.13
N LEU A 258 11.72 12.98 -11.60
CA LEU A 258 10.67 12.04 -11.99
C LEU A 258 10.73 10.81 -11.11
N CYS A 259 9.59 10.48 -10.46
CA CYS A 259 9.43 9.21 -9.78
C CYS A 259 9.28 8.07 -10.78
N LEU A 260 9.82 6.91 -10.40
CA LEU A 260 9.79 5.71 -11.22
C LEU A 260 8.81 4.69 -10.63
N PHE A 261 7.96 4.14 -11.48
CA PHE A 261 7.13 2.96 -11.19
C PHE A 261 7.69 1.79 -11.98
N LYS A 262 7.69 0.60 -11.41
CA LYS A 262 7.94 -0.62 -12.18
C LYS A 262 6.62 -1.17 -12.72
N ILE A 263 6.63 -1.68 -13.94
CA ILE A 263 5.49 -2.40 -14.51
C ILE A 263 5.50 -3.82 -13.93
N PRO A 264 4.44 -4.26 -13.20
CA PRO A 264 4.38 -5.61 -12.68
C PRO A 264 4.29 -6.64 -13.79
N ASP A 265 5.19 -7.63 -13.80
CA ASP A 265 5.36 -8.65 -14.85
C ASP A 265 4.85 -10.05 -14.45
N TYR A 266 4.22 -10.17 -13.29
CA TYR A 266 3.74 -11.45 -12.78
C TYR A 266 2.44 -11.89 -13.47
N GLU A 267 2.47 -13.08 -14.08
CA GLU A 267 1.34 -13.67 -14.79
C GLU A 267 1.06 -15.10 -14.32
N LEU A 268 -0.24 -15.40 -14.15
CA LEU A 268 -0.77 -16.73 -13.91
C LEU A 268 -1.91 -16.97 -14.89
N ASP A 269 -1.68 -17.76 -15.93
CA ASP A 269 -2.75 -18.09 -16.89
C ASP A 269 -3.65 -19.20 -16.35
N ASP A 270 -4.94 -19.01 -16.54
CA ASP A 270 -5.97 -20.05 -16.39
C ASP A 270 -6.61 -20.28 -17.77
N THR A 271 -6.28 -21.40 -18.41
CA THR A 271 -6.76 -21.75 -19.77
C THR A 271 -8.27 -21.92 -19.84
N ASN A 272 -8.94 -22.13 -18.69
CA ASN A 272 -10.40 -22.22 -18.62
C ASN A 272 -11.08 -20.85 -18.69
N ILE A 273 -10.33 -19.75 -18.54
CA ILE A 273 -10.85 -18.39 -18.63
C ILE A 273 -10.60 -17.85 -20.03
N SER A 274 -11.66 -17.60 -20.77
CA SER A 274 -11.63 -16.98 -22.09
C SER A 274 -11.60 -15.45 -22.02
N LYS A 275 -11.34 -14.79 -23.15
CA LYS A 275 -11.45 -13.33 -23.29
C LYS A 275 -12.88 -12.83 -23.05
N ASP A 276 -13.88 -13.60 -23.48
CA ASP A 276 -15.29 -13.28 -23.26
C ASP A 276 -15.66 -13.39 -21.78
N ASP A 277 -15.14 -14.38 -21.07
CA ASP A 277 -15.30 -14.48 -19.62
C ASP A 277 -14.72 -13.24 -18.91
N CYS A 278 -13.53 -12.78 -19.33
CA CYS A 278 -12.91 -11.58 -18.81
C CYS A 278 -13.75 -10.32 -19.08
N TYR A 279 -14.32 -10.20 -20.28
CA TYR A 279 -15.17 -9.06 -20.63
C TYR A 279 -16.47 -9.04 -19.82
N VAL A 280 -17.18 -10.18 -19.73
CA VAL A 280 -18.40 -10.30 -18.93
C VAL A 280 -18.12 -10.10 -17.45
N TYR A 281 -16.99 -10.60 -16.93
CA TYR A 281 -16.56 -10.34 -15.56
C TYR A 281 -16.39 -8.83 -15.29
N GLY A 282 -15.73 -8.10 -16.20
CA GLY A 282 -15.59 -6.65 -16.13
C GLY A 282 -16.93 -5.90 -16.17
N LEU A 283 -17.86 -6.33 -17.03
CA LEU A 283 -19.23 -5.76 -17.10
C LEU A 283 -19.98 -5.94 -15.77
N ILE A 284 -19.85 -7.11 -15.12
CA ILE A 284 -20.52 -7.39 -13.84
C ILE A 284 -19.90 -6.59 -12.70
N LEU A 285 -18.59 -6.39 -12.72
CA LEU A 285 -17.90 -5.52 -11.75
C LEU A 285 -18.41 -4.07 -11.83
N GLY A 286 -18.76 -3.56 -13.01
CA GLY A 286 -19.41 -2.26 -13.15
C GLY A 286 -20.91 -2.34 -12.81
N ASP A 287 -21.75 -2.58 -13.76
CA ASP A 287 -23.22 -2.49 -13.70
C ASP A 287 -23.94 -3.77 -13.23
N GLY A 288 -23.19 -4.82 -12.84
CA GLY A 288 -23.75 -6.10 -12.42
C GLY A 288 -23.98 -6.25 -10.91
N SER A 289 -24.83 -7.23 -10.57
CA SER A 289 -25.06 -7.66 -9.18
C SER A 289 -25.15 -9.18 -9.10
N MET A 290 -24.40 -9.74 -8.15
CA MET A 290 -24.45 -11.17 -7.80
C MET A 290 -24.62 -11.30 -6.28
N MET A 291 -25.79 -11.69 -5.80
CA MET A 291 -26.06 -11.86 -4.36
C MET A 291 -25.67 -13.26 -3.89
N PRO A 292 -25.08 -13.40 -2.68
CA PRO A 292 -24.65 -14.71 -2.15
C PRO A 292 -25.81 -15.67 -1.88
N SER A 293 -26.96 -15.13 -1.48
CA SER A 293 -28.17 -15.89 -1.11
C SER A 293 -29.23 -15.93 -2.21
N SER A 294 -29.11 -15.14 -3.27
CA SER A 294 -30.06 -15.02 -4.35
C SER A 294 -29.70 -15.98 -5.50
N THR A 295 -30.72 -16.64 -6.04
CA THR A 295 -30.60 -17.40 -7.28
C THR A 295 -30.52 -16.48 -8.50
N ASN A 296 -30.78 -15.19 -8.36
CA ASN A 296 -30.81 -14.23 -9.45
C ASN A 296 -29.57 -13.34 -9.45
N CYS A 297 -28.83 -13.40 -10.54
CA CYS A 297 -27.80 -12.44 -10.89
C CYS A 297 -28.37 -11.53 -11.98
N TYR A 298 -27.90 -10.28 -12.06
CA TYR A 298 -28.32 -9.40 -13.14
C TYR A 298 -27.23 -8.41 -13.53
N LEU A 299 -27.36 -7.94 -14.79
CA LEU A 299 -26.59 -6.82 -15.33
C LEU A 299 -27.58 -5.76 -15.81
N SER A 300 -27.41 -4.51 -15.39
CA SER A 300 -28.33 -3.41 -15.65
C SER A 300 -27.70 -2.44 -16.66
N LEU A 301 -28.23 -2.33 -17.87
CA LEU A 301 -27.59 -1.58 -18.95
C LEU A 301 -28.59 -0.61 -19.60
N HIS A 302 -28.11 0.52 -20.07
CA HIS A 302 -28.94 1.48 -20.80
C HIS A 302 -29.43 0.85 -22.15
N LYS A 303 -30.75 0.83 -22.34
CA LYS A 303 -31.42 0.09 -23.40
C LYS A 303 -30.95 0.42 -24.84
N THR A 304 -30.69 1.70 -25.11
CA THR A 304 -30.28 2.16 -26.44
C THR A 304 -28.77 2.31 -26.58
N HIS A 305 -28.11 2.96 -25.62
CA HIS A 305 -26.70 3.23 -25.75
C HIS A 305 -25.77 2.01 -25.53
N LYS A 306 -26.29 1.00 -24.80
CA LYS A 306 -25.56 -0.24 -24.51
C LYS A 306 -26.24 -1.49 -25.10
N SER A 307 -27.07 -1.35 -26.16
CA SER A 307 -27.79 -2.47 -26.79
C SER A 307 -26.87 -3.57 -27.28
N HIS A 308 -25.73 -3.21 -27.87
CA HIS A 308 -24.72 -4.15 -28.34
C HIS A 308 -24.11 -5.00 -27.21
N ILE A 309 -24.01 -4.43 -25.98
CA ILE A 309 -23.54 -5.18 -24.81
C ILE A 309 -24.63 -6.15 -24.34
N ILE A 310 -25.90 -5.74 -24.36
CA ILE A 310 -27.04 -6.60 -24.01
C ILE A 310 -27.07 -7.83 -24.94
N GLU A 311 -26.93 -7.61 -26.23
CA GLU A 311 -26.88 -8.69 -27.23
C GLU A 311 -25.67 -9.61 -26.99
N PHE A 312 -24.50 -9.05 -26.74
CA PHE A 312 -23.28 -9.83 -26.44
C PHE A 312 -23.47 -10.71 -25.20
N VAL A 313 -23.93 -10.13 -24.08
CA VAL A 313 -24.12 -10.88 -22.82
C VAL A 313 -25.18 -11.96 -22.96
N THR A 314 -26.29 -11.69 -23.65
CA THR A 314 -27.35 -12.67 -23.90
C THR A 314 -26.80 -13.84 -24.72
N LYS A 315 -26.05 -13.56 -25.79
CA LYS A 315 -25.40 -14.61 -26.60
C LYS A 315 -24.40 -15.41 -25.74
N TYR A 316 -23.53 -14.76 -24.99
CA TYR A 316 -22.55 -15.42 -24.10
C TYR A 316 -23.23 -16.38 -23.11
N LEU A 317 -24.35 -15.98 -22.50
CA LEU A 317 -25.10 -16.84 -21.58
C LEU A 317 -25.73 -18.03 -22.31
N ASN A 318 -26.29 -17.81 -23.51
CA ASN A 318 -26.86 -18.87 -24.33
C ASN A 318 -25.79 -19.88 -24.78
N ASP A 319 -24.62 -19.42 -25.23
CA ASP A 319 -23.49 -20.26 -25.63
C ASP A 319 -23.01 -21.17 -24.49
N LYS A 320 -23.15 -20.70 -23.22
CA LYS A 320 -22.88 -21.48 -22.00
C LYS A 320 -24.11 -22.29 -21.52
N CYS A 321 -25.20 -22.36 -22.29
CA CYS A 321 -26.45 -23.02 -21.90
C CYS A 321 -27.04 -22.49 -20.57
N ILE A 322 -26.87 -21.20 -20.26
CA ILE A 322 -27.42 -20.55 -19.08
C ILE A 322 -28.70 -19.85 -19.42
N GLU A 323 -29.82 -20.30 -18.79
CA GLU A 323 -31.13 -19.66 -18.94
C GLU A 323 -31.07 -18.20 -18.50
N ASN A 324 -31.51 -17.30 -19.37
CA ASN A 324 -31.49 -15.87 -19.12
C ASN A 324 -32.79 -15.21 -19.64
N ARG A 325 -33.05 -14.01 -19.14
CA ARG A 325 -34.18 -13.18 -19.58
C ARG A 325 -33.83 -11.71 -19.52
N CYS A 326 -34.33 -10.97 -20.50
CA CYS A 326 -34.23 -9.51 -20.50
C CYS A 326 -35.54 -8.90 -19.98
N VAL A 327 -35.43 -7.90 -19.11
CA VAL A 327 -36.59 -7.16 -18.60
C VAL A 327 -36.29 -5.67 -18.76
N ASP A 328 -37.20 -5.00 -19.52
CA ASP A 328 -37.09 -3.56 -19.71
C ASP A 328 -37.72 -2.78 -18.55
N GLU A 329 -36.97 -1.87 -17.96
CA GLU A 329 -37.38 -0.96 -16.88
C GLU A 329 -37.08 0.48 -17.29
N GLY A 330 -38.01 1.18 -17.91
CA GLY A 330 -37.81 2.52 -18.45
C GLY A 330 -36.71 2.57 -19.52
N ASN A 331 -35.65 3.32 -19.25
CA ASN A 331 -34.48 3.46 -20.13
C ASN A 331 -33.41 2.37 -19.94
N THR A 332 -33.64 1.42 -19.03
CA THR A 332 -32.70 0.38 -18.66
C THR A 332 -33.27 -1.00 -19.04
N THR A 333 -32.42 -1.87 -19.55
CA THR A 333 -32.69 -3.30 -19.70
C THR A 333 -31.87 -4.07 -18.67
N ARG A 334 -32.51 -4.91 -17.88
CA ARG A 334 -31.83 -5.85 -16.99
C ARG A 334 -31.81 -7.24 -17.62
N VAL A 335 -30.59 -7.76 -17.78
CA VAL A 335 -30.34 -9.15 -18.16
C VAL A 335 -30.25 -9.98 -16.92
N TYR A 336 -31.20 -10.85 -16.65
CA TYR A 336 -31.23 -11.74 -15.49
C TYR A 336 -30.80 -13.16 -15.86
N TRP A 337 -30.07 -13.81 -14.97
CA TRP A 337 -29.76 -15.23 -15.06
C TRP A 337 -29.70 -15.83 -13.64
N LYS A 338 -29.82 -17.16 -13.59
CA LYS A 338 -29.62 -17.87 -12.32
C LYS A 338 -28.17 -18.13 -12.10
N ARG A 339 -27.71 -18.07 -10.81
CA ARG A 339 -26.37 -18.48 -10.43
C ARG A 339 -26.08 -19.86 -10.99
N ASN A 340 -25.00 -19.98 -11.76
CA ASN A 340 -24.67 -21.22 -12.46
C ASN A 340 -23.19 -21.57 -12.27
N ILE A 341 -22.92 -22.87 -12.10
CA ILE A 341 -21.56 -23.42 -11.99
C ILE A 341 -20.76 -23.35 -13.29
N GLN A 342 -21.43 -23.14 -14.42
CA GLN A 342 -20.77 -22.98 -15.72
C GLN A 342 -20.07 -21.62 -15.89
N LEU A 343 -20.37 -20.62 -15.05
CA LEU A 343 -19.61 -19.39 -15.02
C LEU A 343 -18.30 -19.61 -14.26
N VAL A 344 -17.20 -19.14 -14.85
CA VAL A 344 -15.85 -19.27 -14.28
C VAL A 344 -15.58 -18.33 -13.11
N PHE A 345 -16.50 -17.40 -12.82
CA PHE A 345 -16.46 -16.47 -11.70
C PHE A 345 -17.62 -16.71 -10.73
N ARG A 346 -17.40 -16.40 -9.48
CA ARG A 346 -18.34 -16.58 -8.36
C ARG A 346 -18.53 -15.27 -7.61
N HIS A 347 -19.47 -15.24 -6.66
CA HIS A 347 -19.70 -14.08 -5.79
C HIS A 347 -18.40 -13.59 -5.09
N CYS A 348 -17.56 -14.50 -4.60
CA CYS A 348 -16.30 -14.16 -3.94
C CYS A 348 -15.22 -13.57 -4.87
N ASP A 349 -15.38 -13.74 -6.18
CA ASP A 349 -14.50 -13.10 -7.16
C ASP A 349 -14.88 -11.63 -7.41
N ILE A 350 -16.08 -11.21 -6.99
CA ILE A 350 -16.65 -9.88 -7.23
C ILE A 350 -16.75 -9.05 -5.95
N TYR A 351 -17.09 -9.69 -4.82
CA TYR A 351 -17.29 -9.01 -3.54
C TYR A 351 -16.36 -9.54 -2.48
N ASP A 352 -15.73 -8.62 -1.76
CA ASP A 352 -14.93 -8.92 -0.58
C ASP A 352 -15.81 -9.22 0.66
N LYS A 353 -15.15 -9.45 1.81
CA LYS A 353 -15.82 -9.68 3.11
C LYS A 353 -16.71 -8.51 3.57
N ASN A 354 -16.43 -7.30 3.11
CA ASN A 354 -17.18 -6.08 3.42
C ASN A 354 -18.32 -5.81 2.42
N LYS A 355 -18.54 -6.72 1.47
CA LYS A 355 -19.50 -6.61 0.36
C LYS A 355 -19.16 -5.46 -0.60
N GLU A 356 -17.90 -5.09 -0.69
CA GLU A 356 -17.40 -4.15 -1.68
C GLU A 356 -16.87 -4.89 -2.90
N LYS A 357 -17.08 -4.30 -4.10
CA LYS A 357 -16.57 -4.88 -5.34
C LYS A 357 -15.04 -4.80 -5.37
N HIS A 358 -14.40 -5.87 -5.78
CA HIS A 358 -12.95 -5.99 -5.94
C HIS A 358 -12.61 -6.98 -7.06
N ILE A 359 -11.34 -7.07 -7.41
CA ILE A 359 -10.82 -8.07 -8.34
C ILE A 359 -9.84 -8.96 -7.57
N THR A 360 -10.06 -10.27 -7.56
CA THR A 360 -9.18 -11.21 -6.85
C THR A 360 -7.87 -11.45 -7.61
N ALA A 361 -6.84 -11.93 -6.89
CA ALA A 361 -5.52 -12.25 -7.45
C ALA A 361 -5.59 -13.14 -8.69
N LYS A 362 -6.52 -14.10 -8.72
CA LYS A 362 -6.78 -14.97 -9.87
C LYS A 362 -7.02 -14.18 -11.17
N TRP A 363 -7.82 -13.11 -11.11
CA TRP A 363 -8.18 -12.28 -12.25
C TRP A 363 -7.16 -11.17 -12.50
N LEU A 364 -6.55 -10.61 -11.45
CA LEU A 364 -5.53 -9.58 -11.55
C LEU A 364 -4.26 -10.06 -12.26
N ASN A 365 -3.92 -11.34 -12.10
CA ASN A 365 -2.68 -11.91 -12.62
C ASN A 365 -2.83 -12.67 -13.96
N LEU A 366 -3.99 -12.65 -14.59
CA LEU A 366 -4.16 -13.21 -15.93
C LEU A 366 -3.22 -12.51 -16.94
N PRO A 367 -2.86 -13.17 -18.06
CA PRO A 367 -2.06 -12.57 -19.12
C PRO A 367 -2.65 -11.26 -19.65
N LEU A 368 -1.80 -10.35 -20.12
CA LEU A 368 -2.20 -9.05 -20.66
C LEU A 368 -3.29 -9.16 -21.73
N GLU A 369 -3.23 -10.21 -22.57
CA GLU A 369 -4.22 -10.51 -23.60
C GLU A 369 -5.62 -10.81 -23.07
N LYS A 370 -5.74 -11.13 -21.79
CA LYS A 370 -7.00 -11.38 -21.08
C LYS A 370 -7.44 -10.21 -20.24
N ILE A 371 -6.53 -9.64 -19.41
CA ILE A 371 -6.89 -8.53 -18.49
C ILE A 371 -7.40 -7.29 -19.21
N LYS A 372 -6.93 -7.01 -20.43
CA LYS A 372 -7.44 -5.89 -21.23
C LYS A 372 -8.95 -5.96 -21.46
N TYR A 373 -9.55 -7.17 -21.51
CA TYR A 373 -11.00 -7.34 -21.64
C TYR A 373 -11.74 -7.09 -20.32
N ILE A 374 -11.11 -7.34 -19.16
CA ILE A 374 -11.67 -6.92 -17.86
C ILE A 374 -11.74 -5.39 -17.80
N VAL A 375 -10.64 -4.73 -18.17
CA VAL A 375 -10.56 -3.25 -18.24
C VAL A 375 -11.62 -2.71 -19.21
N LYS A 376 -11.75 -3.34 -20.40
CA LYS A 376 -12.77 -2.95 -21.37
C LYS A 376 -14.18 -3.05 -20.79
N GLY A 377 -14.52 -4.14 -20.12
CA GLY A 377 -15.84 -4.34 -19.51
C GLY A 377 -16.16 -3.29 -18.44
N LEU A 378 -15.20 -2.96 -17.58
CA LEU A 378 -15.35 -1.92 -16.57
C LEU A 378 -15.58 -0.54 -17.20
N ILE A 379 -14.83 -0.19 -18.25
CA ILE A 379 -14.97 1.11 -18.91
C ILE A 379 -16.24 1.18 -19.76
N ASP A 380 -16.71 0.09 -20.34
CA ASP A 380 -17.95 0.04 -21.10
C ASP A 380 -19.20 0.19 -20.21
N THR A 381 -19.07 -0.09 -18.90
CA THR A 381 -20.14 0.11 -17.89
C THR A 381 -20.04 1.49 -17.21
N ASP A 382 -19.04 1.70 -16.40
CA ASP A 382 -18.89 2.89 -15.53
C ASP A 382 -17.90 3.94 -16.08
N GLY A 383 -17.39 3.73 -17.29
CA GLY A 383 -16.46 4.65 -17.93
C GLY A 383 -17.14 5.79 -18.68
N CYS A 384 -16.61 7.00 -18.57
CA CYS A 384 -16.96 8.16 -19.39
C CYS A 384 -15.91 8.36 -20.49
N LYS A 385 -16.32 8.21 -21.76
CA LYS A 385 -15.45 8.28 -22.96
C LYS A 385 -15.49 9.65 -23.63
N GLY A 386 -15.47 10.75 -22.84
CA GLY A 386 -15.51 12.14 -23.33
C GLY A 386 -14.13 12.67 -23.72
N ASN A 387 -13.90 13.97 -23.47
CA ASN A 387 -12.58 14.61 -23.68
C ASN A 387 -11.49 13.93 -22.85
N GLU A 388 -11.80 13.58 -21.60
CA GLU A 388 -10.99 12.70 -20.76
C GLU A 388 -11.63 11.30 -20.71
N LEU A 389 -10.83 10.28 -20.51
CA LEU A 389 -11.31 8.94 -20.20
C LEU A 389 -11.34 8.80 -18.68
N LEU A 390 -12.54 8.71 -18.11
CA LEU A 390 -12.79 8.66 -16.68
C LEU A 390 -13.47 7.34 -16.30
N PHE A 391 -13.23 6.92 -15.07
CA PHE A 391 -13.94 5.80 -14.44
C PHE A 391 -14.34 6.22 -13.03
N ASP A 392 -15.62 6.10 -12.70
CA ASP A 392 -16.16 6.48 -11.39
C ASP A 392 -16.64 5.25 -10.62
N THR A 393 -16.29 5.17 -9.34
CA THR A 393 -16.75 4.09 -8.45
C THR A 393 -16.84 4.56 -7.00
N THR A 394 -17.63 3.86 -6.20
CA THR A 394 -17.66 4.04 -4.73
C THR A 394 -16.86 2.96 -3.98
N SER A 395 -16.30 1.99 -4.67
CA SER A 395 -15.41 0.97 -4.08
C SER A 395 -13.95 1.36 -4.28
N HIS A 396 -13.25 1.62 -3.19
CA HIS A 396 -11.81 1.89 -3.21
C HIS A 396 -11.02 0.66 -3.69
N ASN A 397 -11.43 -0.55 -3.26
CA ASN A 397 -10.77 -1.79 -3.65
C ASN A 397 -10.88 -2.07 -5.16
N LEU A 398 -12.04 -1.78 -5.76
CA LEU A 398 -12.21 -1.90 -7.22
C LEU A 398 -11.36 -0.87 -7.98
N LEU A 399 -11.30 0.36 -7.45
CA LEU A 399 -10.47 1.42 -8.02
C LEU A 399 -8.99 1.02 -8.05
N GLU A 400 -8.43 0.58 -6.92
CA GLU A 400 -7.02 0.17 -6.83
C GLU A 400 -6.74 -1.09 -7.67
N SER A 401 -7.69 -2.02 -7.74
CA SER A 401 -7.61 -3.17 -8.65
C SER A 401 -7.54 -2.75 -10.13
N LEU A 402 -8.36 -1.79 -10.55
CA LEU A 402 -8.32 -1.26 -11.91
C LEU A 402 -7.01 -0.49 -12.19
N ARG A 403 -6.54 0.29 -11.21
CA ARG A 403 -5.23 0.97 -11.32
C ARG A 403 -4.09 -0.02 -11.52
N TYR A 404 -4.12 -1.12 -10.77
CA TYR A 404 -3.12 -2.20 -10.92
C TYR A 404 -3.18 -2.86 -12.30
N LEU A 405 -4.37 -3.19 -12.83
CA LEU A 405 -4.52 -3.74 -14.17
C LEU A 405 -3.97 -2.79 -15.25
N LEU A 406 -4.30 -1.49 -15.14
CA LEU A 406 -3.79 -0.47 -16.05
C LEU A 406 -2.28 -0.29 -15.95
N LEU A 407 -1.72 -0.36 -14.73
CA LEU A 407 -0.27 -0.30 -14.52
C LEU A 407 0.45 -1.48 -15.17
N ARG A 408 -0.11 -2.69 -15.10
CA ARG A 408 0.39 -3.87 -15.83
C ARG A 408 0.36 -3.67 -17.35
N MET A 409 -0.56 -2.86 -17.85
CA MET A 409 -0.61 -2.46 -19.28
C MET A 409 0.33 -1.28 -19.60
N GLY A 410 1.16 -0.82 -18.65
CA GLY A 410 2.04 0.33 -18.82
C GLY A 410 1.32 1.69 -18.78
N ILE A 411 0.13 1.76 -18.20
CA ILE A 411 -0.72 2.96 -18.16
C ILE A 411 -0.85 3.45 -16.71
N PRO A 412 -0.07 4.42 -16.27
CA PRO A 412 -0.23 5.03 -14.95
C PRO A 412 -1.46 5.95 -14.95
N THR A 413 -2.20 5.95 -13.86
CA THR A 413 -3.45 6.70 -13.73
C THR A 413 -3.38 7.76 -12.65
N SER A 414 -4.13 8.83 -12.81
CA SER A 414 -4.37 9.84 -11.78
C SER A 414 -5.84 9.87 -11.39
N GLY A 415 -6.18 10.60 -10.35
CA GLY A 415 -7.57 10.68 -9.94
C GLY A 415 -7.77 11.62 -8.76
N TYR A 416 -8.94 11.50 -8.14
CA TYR A 416 -9.30 12.21 -6.93
C TYR A 416 -10.48 11.50 -6.25
N SER A 417 -10.60 11.71 -4.94
CA SER A 417 -11.77 11.32 -4.15
C SER A 417 -12.67 12.53 -3.86
N ARG A 418 -13.97 12.28 -3.69
CA ARG A 418 -14.95 13.28 -3.27
C ARG A 418 -15.79 12.72 -2.13
N ASP A 419 -15.69 13.34 -0.97
CA ASP A 419 -16.58 13.04 0.14
C ASP A 419 -17.79 13.96 0.09
N ARG A 420 -18.91 13.44 -0.34
CA ARG A 420 -20.20 14.13 -0.41
C ARG A 420 -21.26 13.39 0.40
N ARG A 421 -20.86 12.62 1.37
CA ARG A 421 -21.79 11.88 2.24
C ARG A 421 -22.75 12.84 2.92
N GLY A 422 -24.06 12.51 2.88
CA GLY A 422 -25.14 13.35 3.40
C GLY A 422 -25.63 14.44 2.44
N GLU A 423 -24.92 14.72 1.33
CA GLU A 423 -25.42 15.59 0.27
C GLU A 423 -26.43 14.83 -0.60
N SER A 424 -27.48 15.51 -1.04
CA SER A 424 -28.44 14.96 -2.00
C SER A 424 -28.43 15.79 -3.27
N HIS A 425 -28.60 15.11 -4.40
CA HIS A 425 -28.78 15.72 -5.71
C HIS A 425 -29.97 15.10 -6.45
N VAL A 426 -30.50 15.81 -7.41
CA VAL A 426 -31.55 15.30 -8.27
C VAL A 426 -30.88 14.68 -9.50
N SER A 427 -31.19 13.39 -9.78
CA SER A 427 -30.71 12.72 -10.98
C SER A 427 -31.27 13.38 -12.23
N MET A 428 -30.66 13.11 -13.38
CA MET A 428 -31.19 13.56 -14.67
C MET A 428 -32.60 13.00 -14.97
N TYR A 429 -33.05 12.02 -14.20
CA TYR A 429 -34.39 11.40 -14.30
C TYR A 429 -35.37 11.92 -13.24
N GLY A 430 -34.96 12.91 -12.42
CA GLY A 430 -35.81 13.55 -11.40
C GLY A 430 -35.81 12.87 -10.02
N ASP A 431 -35.08 11.79 -9.86
CA ASP A 431 -34.99 11.08 -8.57
C ASP A 431 -34.03 11.79 -7.62
N ARG A 432 -34.42 11.94 -6.35
CA ARG A 432 -33.55 12.47 -5.32
C ARG A 432 -32.64 11.34 -4.81
N ILE A 433 -31.32 11.50 -5.05
CA ILE A 433 -30.28 10.56 -4.65
C ILE A 433 -29.47 11.18 -3.51
N GLU A 434 -29.35 10.46 -2.39
CA GLU A 434 -28.49 10.81 -1.26
C GLU A 434 -27.18 10.05 -1.37
N ASN A 435 -26.05 10.79 -1.28
CA ASN A 435 -24.72 10.21 -1.33
C ASN A 435 -24.38 9.57 0.03
N LYS A 436 -24.23 8.25 0.07
CA LYS A 436 -23.93 7.47 1.29
C LYS A 436 -22.47 7.06 1.39
N LYS A 437 -21.70 7.14 0.31
CA LYS A 437 -20.31 6.72 0.22
C LYS A 437 -19.44 7.80 -0.42
N ILE A 438 -18.15 7.74 -0.15
CA ILE A 438 -17.13 8.50 -0.88
C ILE A 438 -17.12 8.00 -2.33
N SER A 439 -17.02 8.90 -3.29
CA SER A 439 -16.85 8.57 -4.70
C SER A 439 -15.41 8.83 -5.13
N TYR A 440 -14.90 7.95 -5.96
CA TYR A 440 -13.56 7.99 -6.53
C TYR A 440 -13.64 8.12 -8.03
N THR A 441 -12.90 9.06 -8.60
CA THR A 441 -12.79 9.25 -10.05
C THR A 441 -11.37 8.96 -10.49
N LEU A 442 -11.20 8.00 -11.39
CA LEU A 442 -9.93 7.67 -12.03
C LEU A 442 -9.83 8.34 -13.39
N ARG A 443 -8.71 9.00 -13.67
CA ARG A 443 -8.36 9.55 -14.98
C ARG A 443 -7.37 8.63 -15.66
N ILE A 444 -7.77 8.11 -16.82
CA ILE A 444 -6.99 7.14 -17.59
C ILE A 444 -6.38 7.86 -18.80
N PRO A 445 -5.05 7.86 -18.97
CA PRO A 445 -4.41 8.42 -20.16
C PRO A 445 -4.90 7.73 -21.44
N LYS A 446 -5.27 8.50 -22.45
CA LYS A 446 -5.68 8.02 -23.77
C LYS A 446 -4.45 7.56 -24.59
N THR A 447 -3.85 6.46 -24.21
CA THR A 447 -2.74 5.82 -24.93
C THR A 447 -3.26 5.10 -26.17
N ASP A 448 -2.36 4.78 -27.11
CA ASP A 448 -2.72 4.06 -28.32
C ASP A 448 -3.40 2.74 -28.01
N SER A 449 -2.84 1.97 -27.06
CA SER A 449 -3.35 0.65 -26.68
C SER A 449 -4.77 0.70 -26.08
N ILE A 450 -5.05 1.66 -25.20
CA ILE A 450 -6.38 1.78 -24.57
C ILE A 450 -7.41 2.34 -25.57
N CYS A 451 -7.00 3.29 -26.42
CA CYS A 451 -7.89 3.87 -27.43
C CYS A 451 -8.29 2.84 -28.51
N GLU A 452 -7.34 2.01 -28.94
CA GLU A 452 -7.61 0.91 -29.86
C GLU A 452 -8.55 -0.13 -29.23
N LEU A 453 -8.31 -0.51 -27.98
CA LEU A 453 -9.16 -1.44 -27.22
C LEU A 453 -10.60 -0.95 -27.10
N LEU A 454 -10.81 0.35 -26.90
CA LEU A 454 -12.12 0.96 -26.66
C LEU A 454 -12.78 1.54 -27.90
N GLY A 455 -12.07 1.62 -29.04
CA GLY A 455 -12.55 2.23 -30.28
C GLY A 455 -12.78 3.75 -30.14
N ILE A 456 -11.91 4.47 -29.42
CA ILE A 456 -12.01 5.91 -29.18
C ILE A 456 -10.82 6.67 -29.77
N GLU A 457 -10.98 7.98 -29.95
CA GLU A 457 -9.91 8.83 -30.46
C GLU A 457 -8.71 8.94 -29.50
N LYS A 458 -7.51 8.98 -30.07
CA LYS A 458 -6.25 9.11 -29.31
C LYS A 458 -6.13 10.45 -28.61
N GLY A 459 -5.47 10.45 -27.46
CA GLY A 459 -5.10 11.66 -26.75
C GLY A 459 -3.90 12.38 -27.40
N LYS A 460 -3.80 13.70 -27.17
CA LYS A 460 -2.71 14.50 -27.76
C LYS A 460 -1.38 14.38 -27.01
N PHE A 461 -1.40 14.11 -25.70
CA PHE A 461 -0.20 14.07 -24.84
C PHE A 461 -0.34 13.08 -23.68
N ASN A 462 0.73 12.31 -23.45
CA ASN A 462 0.92 11.56 -22.20
C ASN A 462 1.86 12.37 -21.30
N LYS A 463 1.49 12.45 -20.01
CA LYS A 463 2.31 13.14 -18.99
C LYS A 463 3.34 12.21 -18.34
N TYR A 464 3.76 11.17 -19.05
CA TYR A 464 4.73 10.17 -18.63
C TYR A 464 5.41 9.55 -19.85
N PHE A 465 6.46 8.79 -19.62
CA PHE A 465 7.05 7.92 -20.66
C PHE A 465 7.51 6.61 -20.02
N THR A 466 7.69 5.60 -20.88
CA THR A 466 8.20 4.28 -20.48
C THR A 466 9.61 4.07 -21.02
N PHE A 467 10.44 3.37 -20.24
CA PHE A 467 11.74 2.86 -20.65
C PHE A 467 12.00 1.57 -19.89
N ASP A 468 12.56 0.56 -20.56
CA ASP A 468 12.66 -0.80 -20.04
C ASP A 468 11.32 -1.25 -19.45
N ASP A 469 11.29 -1.68 -18.21
CA ASP A 469 10.08 -2.05 -17.45
C ASP A 469 9.62 -0.96 -16.46
N TYR A 470 10.08 0.29 -16.65
CA TYR A 470 9.75 1.44 -15.82
C TYR A 470 8.85 2.45 -16.52
N ILE A 471 8.02 3.09 -15.70
CA ILE A 471 7.28 4.30 -16.06
C ILE A 471 7.90 5.46 -15.30
N ALA A 472 8.21 6.56 -15.99
CA ALA A 472 8.71 7.78 -15.39
C ALA A 472 7.63 8.87 -15.40
N THR A 473 7.32 9.43 -14.24
CA THR A 473 6.31 10.49 -14.07
C THR A 473 6.86 11.64 -13.22
N ARG A 474 6.48 12.87 -13.59
CA ARG A 474 6.96 14.08 -12.89
C ARG A 474 6.31 14.22 -11.52
N ILE A 475 7.09 14.73 -10.58
CA ILE A 475 6.59 15.20 -9.31
C ILE A 475 5.78 16.49 -9.55
N LYS A 476 4.54 16.49 -9.09
CA LYS A 476 3.61 17.62 -9.19
C LYS A 476 3.77 18.57 -8.02
N ASN A 477 3.80 18.01 -6.81
CA ASN A 477 3.92 18.75 -5.56
C ASN A 477 4.70 17.96 -4.51
N ILE A 478 5.39 18.69 -3.64
CA ILE A 478 6.05 18.17 -2.43
C ILE A 478 5.73 19.17 -1.33
N ARG A 479 5.27 18.69 -0.19
CA ARG A 479 5.03 19.51 0.99
C ARG A 479 5.36 18.73 2.25
N GLU A 480 5.82 19.45 3.26
CA GLU A 480 6.05 18.95 4.60
C GLU A 480 4.77 19.12 5.43
N VAL A 481 4.40 18.10 6.20
CA VAL A 481 3.20 18.09 7.03
C VAL A 481 3.49 17.41 8.36
N HIS A 482 2.88 17.94 9.42
CA HIS A 482 2.96 17.28 10.72
C HIS A 482 2.10 16.02 10.74
N TYR A 483 2.64 14.93 11.29
CA TYR A 483 1.96 13.65 11.42
C TYR A 483 2.15 13.07 12.82
N GLU A 484 1.07 12.62 13.40
CA GLU A 484 1.05 11.85 14.65
C GLU A 484 0.28 10.56 14.39
N GLY A 485 0.94 9.41 14.55
CA GLY A 485 0.32 8.11 14.29
C GLY A 485 1.34 6.98 14.21
N VAL A 486 0.92 5.89 13.57
CA VAL A 486 1.79 4.74 13.33
C VAL A 486 2.35 4.80 11.92
N LEU A 487 3.63 4.56 11.78
CA LEU A 487 4.30 4.41 10.48
C LEU A 487 4.74 2.96 10.27
N TYR A 488 4.89 2.59 9.00
CA TYR A 488 5.21 1.23 8.57
C TYR A 488 6.40 1.20 7.62
N ASP A 489 7.18 0.10 7.68
CA ASP A 489 8.16 -0.27 6.65
C ASP A 489 8.14 -1.78 6.43
N LEU A 490 8.59 -2.21 5.23
CA LEU A 490 8.73 -3.62 4.88
C LEU A 490 10.21 -3.98 4.80
N GLN A 491 10.64 -4.97 5.56
CA GLN A 491 12.01 -5.48 5.46
C GLN A 491 12.11 -6.52 4.35
N MET A 492 12.99 -6.24 3.37
CA MET A 492 13.30 -7.11 2.23
C MET A 492 14.71 -7.66 2.38
N LYS A 493 14.88 -8.97 2.18
CA LYS A 493 16.15 -9.64 2.47
C LYS A 493 17.24 -9.39 1.43
N LYS A 494 16.86 -9.31 0.15
CA LYS A 494 17.81 -9.31 -0.96
C LYS A 494 17.89 -8.00 -1.69
N THR A 495 16.73 -7.44 -2.06
CA THR A 495 16.68 -6.26 -2.93
C THR A 495 16.65 -4.95 -2.16
N HIS A 496 16.30 -4.98 -0.88
CA HIS A 496 16.18 -3.81 -0.02
C HIS A 496 15.29 -2.69 -0.58
N ASN A 497 14.29 -3.04 -1.38
CA ASN A 497 13.32 -2.09 -1.93
C ASN A 497 11.99 -2.78 -2.27
N TYR A 498 10.93 -1.99 -2.36
CA TYR A 498 9.61 -2.47 -2.75
C TYR A 498 8.79 -1.39 -3.46
N MET A 499 7.79 -1.85 -4.21
CA MET A 499 6.97 -1.01 -5.06
C MET A 499 5.71 -0.56 -4.33
N ILE A 500 5.49 0.74 -4.35
CA ILE A 500 4.32 1.42 -3.78
C ILE A 500 3.52 2.14 -4.89
N HIS A 501 2.32 2.61 -4.56
CA HIS A 501 1.39 3.23 -5.52
C HIS A 501 1.91 4.48 -6.24
N ASN A 502 2.92 5.16 -5.71
CA ASN A 502 3.48 6.39 -6.29
C ASN A 502 4.98 6.31 -6.59
N GLY A 503 5.57 5.12 -6.52
CA GLY A 503 6.99 4.96 -6.79
C GLY A 503 7.58 3.64 -6.31
N ILE A 504 8.89 3.63 -6.17
CA ILE A 504 9.66 2.55 -5.57
C ILE A 504 10.46 3.16 -4.43
N VAL A 505 10.41 2.54 -3.27
CA VAL A 505 11.11 2.98 -2.06
C VAL A 505 12.12 1.94 -1.60
N HIS A 506 13.17 2.41 -0.94
CA HIS A 506 14.14 1.54 -0.29
C HIS A 506 13.60 1.15 1.08
N ASN A 507 13.82 -0.07 1.56
CA ASN A 507 13.46 -0.40 2.94
C ASN A 507 14.45 0.17 3.93
N GLY A 508 14.00 0.47 5.12
CA GLY A 508 14.84 0.79 6.26
C GLY A 508 15.83 -0.33 6.58
N GLY A 509 17.00 0.00 7.07
CA GLY A 509 18.13 -0.89 7.31
C GLY A 509 17.92 -1.95 8.39
#